data_6082c5dfe2be9d1b24ae479c57d1a778
#
_entry.id   6082c5dfe2be9d1b24ae479c57d1a778
#
_cell.length_a   1.000
_cell.length_b   1.000
_cell.length_c   1.000
_cell.angle_alpha   90.00
_cell.angle_beta   90.00
_cell.angle_gamma   90.00
#
_symmetry.space_group_name_H-M   'P 1'
#
loop_
_entity.id
_entity.type
_entity.pdbx_description
1 polymer ?
#
loop_
_entity_poly.entity_id
_entity_poly.type
_entity_poly.pdbx_seq_one_letter_code
_entity_poly.pdbx_strand_id
1 'polypeptide(L)'
;TKWKNKGHVKFNAYAGFNFDFLLTSHTLFSNLYSFPWLFSTNACQMDTLPLARNMEYYNPNILKTDINKKNHKIFKLASLCAMNGFPIKDSHTAKDDTLGLKNLTEYLKKNDSELFNKNLQFINKKDVLPYVKNLKYFYTTETFFSKTRQFACCFLTEHSFYAGYILAFDLKHDPKDIFEGKSNQELSKLLFATPVKMRTIKSNRLPLILKPEEKWVQSIQDEYSAIGKDELEKRA
;
A
#
# COMPACT_ATOMS: atom_id res chain seq x y z
N THR A 1 6.90 27.26 12.40
CA THR A 1 5.50 27.03 11.97
C THR A 1 4.70 26.39 13.08
N LYS A 2 3.45 26.80 13.27
CA LYS A 2 2.51 26.34 14.34
C LYS A 2 2.41 24.82 14.52
N TRP A 3 2.80 24.04 13.55
CA TRP A 3 2.66 22.57 13.52
C TRP A 3 3.86 21.82 14.10
N LYS A 4 5.07 22.40 14.05
CA LYS A 4 6.30 21.74 14.54
C LYS A 4 6.27 21.40 16.04
N ASN A 5 5.48 22.11 16.82
CA ASN A 5 5.41 21.96 18.28
C ASN A 5 4.26 21.05 18.75
N LYS A 6 3.49 20.46 17.83
CA LYS A 6 2.29 19.65 18.15
C LYS A 6 2.49 18.13 18.06
N GLY A 7 3.72 17.62 18.02
CA GLY A 7 4.00 16.20 17.86
C GLY A 7 3.99 15.75 16.40
N HIS A 8 3.76 14.46 16.16
CA HIS A 8 3.74 13.90 14.80
C HIS A 8 2.51 14.36 14.00
N VAL A 9 2.76 15.02 12.87
CA VAL A 9 1.72 15.47 11.95
C VAL A 9 1.58 14.48 10.78
N LYS A 10 0.36 14.03 10.53
CA LYS A 10 0.03 13.19 9.38
C LYS A 10 -0.65 14.03 8.31
N PHE A 11 -0.03 14.17 7.14
CA PHE A 11 -0.65 14.77 5.97
C PHE A 11 -1.40 13.68 5.22
N ASN A 12 -2.72 13.78 5.18
CA ASN A 12 -3.57 12.82 4.51
C ASN A 12 -4.10 13.39 3.19
N ALA A 13 -4.07 12.58 2.15
CA ALA A 13 -4.66 12.90 0.86
C ALA A 13 -5.44 11.69 0.32
N TYR A 14 -6.15 11.86 -0.77
CA TYR A 14 -6.81 10.80 -1.52
C TYR A 14 -6.14 10.64 -2.88
N ALA A 15 -5.51 9.51 -3.13
CA ALA A 15 -4.58 9.28 -4.25
C ALA A 15 -3.35 10.21 -4.26
N GLY A 16 -3.00 10.76 -3.10
CA GLY A 16 -2.03 11.84 -2.95
C GLY A 16 -0.59 11.47 -3.23
N PHE A 17 -0.22 10.20 -3.10
CA PHE A 17 1.12 9.73 -3.47
C PHE A 17 1.44 9.90 -4.95
N ASN A 18 0.42 9.97 -5.80
CA ASN A 18 0.62 10.11 -7.24
C ASN A 18 0.44 11.54 -7.74
N PHE A 19 -0.17 12.43 -6.95
CA PHE A 19 -0.49 13.80 -7.37
C PHE A 19 -0.21 14.84 -6.28
N ASP A 20 -1.01 14.89 -5.21
CA ASP A 20 -1.00 16.03 -4.27
C ASP A 20 0.35 16.24 -3.58
N PHE A 21 0.98 15.18 -3.10
CA PHE A 21 2.29 15.28 -2.42
C PHE A 21 3.40 15.66 -3.39
N LEU A 22 3.35 15.17 -4.64
CA LEU A 22 4.32 15.52 -5.67
C LEU A 22 4.14 16.97 -6.09
N LEU A 23 2.91 17.39 -6.38
CA LEU A 23 2.59 18.75 -6.78
C LEU A 23 2.99 19.75 -5.69
N THR A 24 2.61 19.48 -4.44
CA THR A 24 2.96 20.34 -3.29
C THR A 24 4.47 20.45 -3.14
N SER A 25 5.19 19.34 -3.24
CA SER A 25 6.65 19.31 -3.15
C SER A 25 7.30 20.13 -4.26
N HIS A 26 6.82 19.96 -5.50
CA HIS A 26 7.32 20.70 -6.65
C HIS A 26 7.03 22.21 -6.53
N THR A 27 5.82 22.56 -6.12
CA THR A 27 5.43 23.96 -5.92
C THR A 27 6.28 24.65 -4.85
N LEU A 28 6.53 23.99 -3.72
CA LEU A 28 7.40 24.52 -2.67
C LEU A 28 8.84 24.72 -3.17
N PHE A 29 9.37 23.73 -3.88
CA PHE A 29 10.70 23.79 -4.46
C PHE A 29 10.84 24.95 -5.45
N SER A 30 9.89 25.08 -6.40
CA SER A 30 9.90 26.12 -7.43
C SER A 30 9.77 27.54 -6.86
N ASN A 31 9.19 27.69 -5.67
CA ASN A 31 9.06 28.97 -4.97
C ASN A 31 10.12 29.17 -3.89
N LEU A 32 11.20 28.40 -3.91
CA LEU A 32 12.34 28.48 -2.98
C LEU A 32 11.96 28.34 -1.49
N TYR A 33 10.83 27.76 -1.17
CA TYR A 33 10.48 27.42 0.20
C TYR A 33 11.32 26.23 0.68
N SER A 34 11.75 26.26 1.94
CA SER A 34 12.48 25.14 2.51
C SER A 34 11.61 23.88 2.50
N PHE A 35 12.06 22.92 1.75
CA PHE A 35 11.44 21.64 1.39
C PHE A 35 11.20 20.64 2.54
N PRO A 36 11.87 20.71 3.70
CA PRO A 36 11.89 19.59 4.65
C PRO A 36 10.63 19.34 5.45
N TRP A 37 9.62 20.21 5.45
CA TRP A 37 8.51 20.07 6.39
C TRP A 37 7.58 18.89 6.10
N LEU A 38 7.34 18.53 4.82
CA LEU A 38 6.58 17.36 4.41
C LEU A 38 7.33 16.05 4.70
N PHE A 39 8.66 16.10 4.80
CA PHE A 39 9.55 14.97 4.98
C PHE A 39 10.32 15.03 6.30
N SER A 40 9.94 15.94 7.19
CA SER A 40 10.58 16.07 8.50
C SER A 40 10.32 14.81 9.35
N THR A 41 11.17 14.57 10.34
CA THR A 41 11.03 13.43 11.28
C THR A 41 9.68 13.41 12.01
N ASN A 42 9.01 14.58 12.10
CA ASN A 42 7.74 14.74 12.78
C ASN A 42 6.54 14.83 11.82
N ALA A 43 6.73 14.57 10.53
CA ALA A 43 5.67 14.59 9.54
C ALA A 43 5.70 13.31 8.70
N CYS A 44 4.54 12.78 8.41
CA CYS A 44 4.40 11.64 7.51
C CYS A 44 3.26 11.88 6.53
N GLN A 45 3.35 11.22 5.40
CA GLN A 45 2.33 11.23 4.37
C GLN A 45 1.45 9.99 4.51
N MET A 46 0.15 10.16 4.40
CA MET A 46 -0.84 9.09 4.39
C MET A 46 -1.73 9.25 3.15
N ASP A 47 -2.04 8.15 2.50
CA ASP A 47 -2.96 8.12 1.37
C ASP A 47 -4.13 7.19 1.70
N THR A 48 -5.33 7.77 1.78
CA THR A 48 -6.52 7.00 2.17
C THR A 48 -7.02 6.09 1.05
N LEU A 49 -6.66 6.31 -0.22
CA LEU A 49 -7.10 5.44 -1.31
C LEU A 49 -6.53 4.01 -1.21
N PRO A 50 -5.20 3.78 -1.15
CA PRO A 50 -4.66 2.45 -0.95
C PRO A 50 -5.09 1.83 0.38
N LEU A 51 -5.19 2.63 1.44
CA LEU A 51 -5.69 2.19 2.74
C LEU A 51 -7.13 1.66 2.64
N ALA A 52 -8.05 2.40 2.01
CA ALA A 52 -9.43 1.98 1.82
C ALA A 52 -9.54 0.69 0.99
N ARG A 53 -8.70 0.54 -0.04
CA ARG A 53 -8.63 -0.67 -0.86
C ARG A 53 -8.13 -1.89 -0.08
N ASN A 54 -7.11 -1.71 0.75
CA ASN A 54 -6.59 -2.77 1.61
C ASN A 54 -7.63 -3.20 2.65
N MET A 55 -8.26 -2.23 3.29
CA MET A 55 -9.28 -2.52 4.32
C MET A 55 -10.49 -3.22 3.71
N GLU A 56 -10.93 -2.80 2.54
CA GLU A 56 -12.04 -3.44 1.84
C GLU A 56 -11.67 -4.85 1.34
N TYR A 57 -10.42 -5.08 0.93
CA TYR A 57 -9.96 -6.38 0.49
C TYR A 57 -9.97 -7.42 1.63
N TYR A 58 -9.49 -7.06 2.81
CA TYR A 58 -9.44 -7.95 3.98
C TYR A 58 -10.71 -7.96 4.82
N ASN A 59 -11.55 -6.94 4.70
CA ASN A 59 -12.86 -6.86 5.33
C ASN A 59 -13.91 -6.33 4.32
N PRO A 60 -14.44 -7.20 3.44
CA PRO A 60 -15.34 -6.80 2.34
C PRO A 60 -16.63 -6.11 2.78
N ASN A 61 -17.00 -6.21 4.05
CA ASN A 61 -18.18 -5.56 4.61
C ASN A 61 -17.94 -4.16 5.17
N ILE A 62 -16.67 -3.70 5.18
CA ILE A 62 -16.30 -2.42 5.79
C ILE A 62 -16.76 -1.22 4.95
N LEU A 63 -16.81 -1.36 3.63
CA LEU A 63 -17.19 -0.31 2.71
C LEU A 63 -18.23 -0.79 1.69
N LYS A 64 -19.28 -0.01 1.53
CA LYS A 64 -20.17 -0.13 0.36
C LYS A 64 -19.49 0.59 -0.81
N THR A 65 -19.39 -0.08 -1.94
CA THR A 65 -18.74 0.44 -3.14
C THR A 65 -19.63 0.29 -4.35
N ASP A 66 -19.63 1.28 -5.24
CA ASP A 66 -20.19 1.13 -6.57
C ASP A 66 -19.37 0.16 -7.40
N ILE A 67 -20.00 -0.36 -8.46
CA ILE A 67 -19.41 -1.30 -9.40
C ILE A 67 -19.52 -0.71 -10.82
N ASN A 68 -18.43 -0.73 -11.56
CA ASN A 68 -18.42 -0.27 -12.95
C ASN A 68 -18.97 -1.35 -13.91
N LYS A 69 -19.15 -0.99 -15.19
CA LYS A 69 -19.63 -1.91 -16.25
C LYS A 69 -18.79 -3.19 -16.42
N LYS A 70 -17.55 -3.21 -15.93
CA LYS A 70 -16.64 -4.38 -15.97
C LYS A 70 -16.64 -5.17 -14.66
N ASN A 71 -17.63 -4.93 -13.79
CA ASN A 71 -17.75 -5.57 -12.46
C ASN A 71 -16.53 -5.29 -11.54
N HIS A 72 -15.93 -4.09 -11.66
CA HIS A 72 -14.85 -3.67 -10.76
C HIS A 72 -15.38 -2.62 -9.78
N LYS A 73 -14.99 -2.74 -8.51
CA LYS A 73 -15.32 -1.78 -7.45
C LYS A 73 -14.76 -0.39 -7.76
N ILE A 74 -15.57 0.64 -7.49
CA ILE A 74 -15.22 2.04 -7.73
C ILE A 74 -14.78 2.66 -6.40
N PHE A 75 -13.53 3.14 -6.38
CA PHE A 75 -12.95 3.83 -5.23
C PHE A 75 -12.79 5.34 -5.52
N LYS A 76 -13.83 6.00 -6.03
CA LYS A 76 -13.87 7.47 -6.11
C LYS A 76 -14.34 8.03 -4.78
N LEU A 77 -13.68 9.07 -4.25
CA LEU A 77 -13.98 9.64 -2.93
C LEU A 77 -15.46 9.99 -2.78
N ALA A 78 -16.02 10.73 -3.74
CA ALA A 78 -17.42 11.14 -3.70
C ALA A 78 -18.40 9.94 -3.67
N SER A 79 -18.13 8.91 -4.50
CA SER A 79 -18.94 7.69 -4.52
C SER A 79 -18.86 6.93 -3.20
N LEU A 80 -17.65 6.72 -2.67
CA LEU A 80 -17.47 6.06 -1.37
C LEU A 80 -18.19 6.83 -0.24
N CYS A 81 -18.05 8.15 -0.21
CA CYS A 81 -18.72 8.96 0.80
C CYS A 81 -20.25 8.85 0.71
N ALA A 82 -20.80 8.93 -0.49
CA ALA A 82 -22.24 8.82 -0.72
C ALA A 82 -22.79 7.43 -0.32
N MET A 83 -22.13 6.35 -0.74
CA MET A 83 -22.54 4.98 -0.45
C MET A 83 -22.47 4.62 1.04
N ASN A 84 -21.62 5.31 1.81
CA ASN A 84 -21.41 5.02 3.23
C ASN A 84 -22.05 6.05 4.17
N GLY A 85 -22.96 6.92 3.66
CA GLY A 85 -23.84 7.76 4.48
C GLY A 85 -23.29 9.14 4.85
N PHE A 86 -22.24 9.61 4.20
CA PHE A 86 -21.67 10.95 4.37
C PHE A 86 -21.36 11.64 3.02
N PRO A 87 -22.41 11.91 2.20
CA PRO A 87 -22.25 12.45 0.86
C PRO A 87 -21.52 13.80 0.87
N ILE A 88 -20.67 14.02 -0.12
CA ILE A 88 -20.01 15.29 -0.37
C ILE A 88 -21.03 16.22 -1.08
N LYS A 89 -21.25 17.42 -0.54
CA LYS A 89 -22.26 18.35 -1.06
C LYS A 89 -21.85 18.89 -2.44
N ASP A 90 -20.64 19.41 -2.52
CA ASP A 90 -20.05 20.01 -3.71
C ASP A 90 -18.75 19.30 -4.05
N SER A 91 -18.85 18.15 -4.73
CA SER A 91 -17.65 17.44 -5.20
C SER A 91 -16.86 18.35 -6.14
N HIS A 92 -15.52 18.33 -5.98
CA HIS A 92 -14.54 19.19 -6.64
C HIS A 92 -14.31 20.57 -6.00
N THR A 93 -14.91 20.85 -4.82
CA THR A 93 -14.41 21.94 -3.99
C THR A 93 -13.38 21.37 -3.00
N ALA A 94 -12.24 22.04 -2.84
CA ALA A 94 -11.18 21.59 -1.93
C ALA A 94 -11.65 21.40 -0.48
N LYS A 95 -12.62 22.22 -0.06
CA LYS A 95 -13.22 22.13 1.29
C LYS A 95 -14.03 20.85 1.46
N ASP A 96 -14.94 20.57 0.54
CA ASP A 96 -15.88 19.46 0.68
C ASP A 96 -15.18 18.12 0.42
N ASP A 97 -14.22 18.07 -0.50
CA ASP A 97 -13.37 16.90 -0.69
C ASP A 97 -12.52 16.61 0.55
N THR A 98 -12.00 17.65 1.24
CA THR A 98 -11.26 17.49 2.50
C THR A 98 -12.17 16.97 3.62
N LEU A 99 -13.40 17.44 3.72
CA LEU A 99 -14.38 16.94 4.69
C LEU A 99 -14.78 15.49 4.39
N GLY A 100 -15.00 15.17 3.12
CA GLY A 100 -15.27 13.80 2.67
C GLY A 100 -14.12 12.85 3.01
N LEU A 101 -12.89 13.26 2.74
CA LEU A 101 -11.68 12.51 3.08
C LEU A 101 -11.56 12.29 4.61
N LYS A 102 -11.81 13.32 5.41
CA LYS A 102 -11.83 13.21 6.86
C LYS A 102 -12.87 12.19 7.32
N ASN A 103 -14.11 12.32 6.85
CA ASN A 103 -15.20 11.43 7.23
C ASN A 103 -14.92 9.98 6.84
N LEU A 104 -14.40 9.74 5.63
CA LEU A 104 -14.01 8.40 5.18
C LEU A 104 -12.91 7.80 6.06
N THR A 105 -11.89 8.59 6.40
CA THR A 105 -10.78 8.14 7.24
C THR A 105 -11.27 7.78 8.66
N GLU A 106 -12.13 8.61 9.25
CA GLU A 106 -12.74 8.36 10.56
C GLU A 106 -13.67 7.13 10.53
N TYR A 107 -14.45 6.98 9.46
CA TYR A 107 -15.32 5.83 9.24
C TYR A 107 -14.50 4.52 9.19
N LEU A 108 -13.44 4.46 8.40
CA LEU A 108 -12.57 3.30 8.31
C LEU A 108 -11.94 2.95 9.67
N LYS A 109 -11.40 3.95 10.37
CA LYS A 109 -10.82 3.78 11.70
C LYS A 109 -11.83 3.28 12.74
N LYS A 110 -13.06 3.76 12.68
CA LYS A 110 -14.13 3.36 13.62
C LYS A 110 -14.58 1.91 13.39
N ASN A 111 -14.70 1.49 12.13
CA ASN A 111 -15.27 0.19 11.79
C ASN A 111 -14.27 -0.97 11.88
N ASP A 112 -12.98 -0.71 11.69
CA ASP A 112 -11.92 -1.71 11.91
C ASP A 112 -10.63 -0.99 12.32
N SER A 113 -10.51 -0.66 13.60
CA SER A 113 -9.36 0.07 14.13
C SER A 113 -8.06 -0.75 14.08
N GLU A 114 -8.15 -2.07 14.17
CA GLU A 114 -7.00 -2.96 14.17
C GLU A 114 -6.35 -2.99 12.77
N LEU A 115 -7.14 -3.27 11.74
CA LEU A 115 -6.67 -3.27 10.35
C LEU A 115 -6.25 -1.85 9.89
N PHE A 116 -6.97 -0.82 10.34
CA PHE A 116 -6.60 0.57 10.10
C PHE A 116 -5.20 0.88 10.65
N ASN A 117 -4.93 0.54 11.89
CA ASN A 117 -3.63 0.76 12.53
C ASN A 117 -2.54 -0.11 11.89
N LYS A 118 -2.88 -1.31 11.45
CA LYS A 118 -1.94 -2.18 10.73
C LYS A 118 -1.50 -1.56 9.39
N ASN A 119 -2.40 -0.94 8.63
CA ASN A 119 -2.06 -0.17 7.43
C ASN A 119 -1.16 1.03 7.72
N LEU A 120 -1.16 1.55 8.94
CA LEU A 120 -0.31 2.67 9.37
C LEU A 120 0.96 2.22 10.10
N GLN A 121 1.25 0.93 10.20
CA GLN A 121 2.41 0.39 10.92
C GLN A 121 3.73 1.02 10.45
N PHE A 122 3.88 1.22 9.15
CA PHE A 122 5.12 1.74 8.54
C PHE A 122 5.05 3.23 8.19
N ILE A 123 4.45 4.02 9.07
CA ILE A 123 4.44 5.48 8.94
C ILE A 123 5.86 6.05 8.85
N ASN A 124 6.81 5.45 9.58
CA ASN A 124 8.23 5.69 9.41
C ASN A 124 8.79 4.71 8.36
N LYS A 125 9.09 5.23 7.17
CA LYS A 125 9.62 4.44 6.05
C LYS A 125 10.90 3.65 6.36
N LYS A 126 11.67 4.08 7.38
CA LYS A 126 12.91 3.43 7.77
C LYS A 126 12.68 2.07 8.43
N ASP A 127 11.49 1.83 8.96
CA ASP A 127 11.15 0.60 9.70
C ASP A 127 10.78 -0.55 8.75
N VAL A 128 10.44 -0.26 7.48
CA VAL A 128 10.01 -1.26 6.50
C VAL A 128 11.11 -2.28 6.21
N LEU A 129 12.29 -1.79 5.84
CA LEU A 129 13.39 -2.66 5.42
C LEU A 129 13.87 -3.62 6.52
N PRO A 130 14.17 -3.16 7.75
CA PRO A 130 14.53 -4.06 8.83
C PRO A 130 13.44 -5.08 9.14
N TYR A 131 12.17 -4.65 9.08
CA TYR A 131 11.05 -5.55 9.34
C TYR A 131 10.95 -6.66 8.30
N VAL A 132 11.01 -6.33 7.02
CA VAL A 132 10.92 -7.28 5.91
C VAL A 132 12.11 -8.25 5.90
N LYS A 133 13.34 -7.76 6.17
CA LYS A 133 14.54 -8.60 6.25
C LYS A 133 14.50 -9.65 7.37
N ASN A 134 13.76 -9.39 8.45
CA ASN A 134 13.62 -10.31 9.56
C ASN A 134 12.51 -11.36 9.38
N LEU A 135 11.74 -11.27 8.28
CA LEU A 135 10.70 -12.24 7.97
C LEU A 135 11.21 -13.26 6.95
N LYS A 136 10.91 -14.53 7.16
CA LYS A 136 11.17 -15.57 6.16
C LYS A 136 10.39 -15.26 4.89
N TYR A 137 9.08 -15.02 5.04
CA TYR A 137 8.23 -14.46 4.02
C TYR A 137 7.10 -13.63 4.64
N PHE A 138 6.43 -12.85 3.84
CA PHE A 138 5.37 -11.95 4.25
C PHE A 138 4.34 -11.79 3.13
N TYR A 139 3.19 -11.25 3.49
CA TYR A 139 2.16 -10.88 2.52
C TYR A 139 2.12 -9.36 2.36
N THR A 140 1.89 -8.93 1.13
CA THR A 140 1.66 -7.53 0.78
C THR A 140 0.53 -7.43 -0.23
N THR A 141 0.02 -6.22 -0.47
CA THR A 141 -1.06 -5.99 -1.43
C THR A 141 -0.63 -5.07 -2.55
N GLU A 142 -1.11 -5.35 -3.74
CA GLU A 142 -1.04 -4.44 -4.89
C GLU A 142 -2.41 -4.31 -5.55
N THR A 143 -2.67 -3.15 -6.16
CA THR A 143 -3.91 -2.90 -6.89
C THR A 143 -3.63 -2.71 -8.38
N PHE A 144 -4.20 -3.59 -9.20
CA PHE A 144 -4.14 -3.53 -10.66
C PHE A 144 -5.55 -3.41 -11.22
N PHE A 145 -5.79 -2.45 -12.09
CA PHE A 145 -7.09 -2.24 -12.74
C PHE A 145 -8.27 -2.25 -11.76
N SER A 146 -8.11 -1.56 -10.63
CA SER A 146 -9.08 -1.47 -9.52
C SER A 146 -9.34 -2.78 -8.76
N LYS A 147 -8.55 -3.82 -8.98
CA LYS A 147 -8.58 -5.07 -8.19
C LYS A 147 -7.37 -5.12 -7.27
N THR A 148 -7.62 -5.17 -5.98
CA THR A 148 -6.59 -5.43 -4.97
C THR A 148 -6.37 -6.94 -4.88
N ARG A 149 -5.11 -7.34 -4.75
CA ARG A 149 -4.68 -8.74 -4.55
C ARG A 149 -3.57 -8.78 -3.52
N GLN A 150 -3.53 -9.83 -2.73
CA GLN A 150 -2.37 -10.10 -1.89
C GLN A 150 -1.33 -10.94 -2.64
N PHE A 151 -0.09 -10.83 -2.18
CA PHE A 151 1.06 -11.55 -2.70
C PHE A 151 1.90 -12.05 -1.53
N ALA A 152 2.20 -13.35 -1.50
CA ALA A 152 3.19 -13.91 -0.59
C ALA A 152 4.58 -13.70 -1.21
N CYS A 153 5.47 -13.05 -0.47
CA CYS A 153 6.77 -12.64 -0.99
C CYS A 153 7.88 -12.90 0.03
N CYS A 154 9.09 -13.21 -0.46
CA CYS A 154 10.29 -13.13 0.34
C CYS A 154 11.18 -11.96 -0.11
N PHE A 155 11.98 -11.44 0.82
CA PHE A 155 12.95 -10.38 0.55
C PHE A 155 14.04 -10.89 -0.39
N LEU A 156 14.34 -10.13 -1.45
CA LEU A 156 15.50 -10.41 -2.32
C LEU A 156 16.63 -9.42 -2.06
N THR A 157 16.37 -8.15 -2.34
CA THR A 157 17.38 -7.10 -2.26
C THR A 157 16.75 -5.72 -2.17
N GLU A 158 17.55 -4.73 -1.83
CA GLU A 158 17.22 -3.32 -2.00
C GLU A 158 17.40 -2.91 -3.46
N HIS A 159 16.57 -2.00 -3.94
CA HIS A 159 16.68 -1.49 -5.31
C HIS A 159 17.93 -0.61 -5.44
N SER A 160 18.78 -0.86 -6.43
CA SER A 160 20.08 -0.19 -6.60
C SER A 160 19.99 1.32 -6.87
N PHE A 161 18.91 1.79 -7.52
CA PHE A 161 18.75 3.21 -7.90
C PHE A 161 17.73 3.97 -7.04
N TYR A 162 16.70 3.30 -6.52
CA TYR A 162 15.63 3.96 -5.78
C TYR A 162 15.73 3.65 -4.30
N ALA A 163 16.32 4.58 -3.55
CA ALA A 163 16.44 4.46 -2.11
C ALA A 163 15.09 4.19 -1.43
N GLY A 164 15.03 3.15 -0.61
CA GLY A 164 13.82 2.75 0.09
C GLY A 164 12.84 1.92 -0.74
N TYR A 165 13.23 1.48 -1.95
CA TYR A 165 12.51 0.46 -2.70
C TYR A 165 13.12 -0.92 -2.41
N ILE A 166 12.27 -1.90 -2.16
CA ILE A 166 12.64 -3.28 -1.85
C ILE A 166 12.12 -4.16 -2.96
N LEU A 167 12.99 -5.01 -3.49
CA LEU A 167 12.61 -6.05 -4.42
C LEU A 167 12.33 -7.34 -3.65
N ALA A 168 11.17 -7.92 -3.88
CA ALA A 168 10.71 -9.14 -3.26
C ALA A 168 10.30 -10.16 -4.32
N PHE A 169 10.56 -11.43 -4.08
CA PHE A 169 10.20 -12.51 -4.98
C PHE A 169 8.79 -13.01 -4.65
N ASP A 170 7.97 -13.20 -5.66
CA ASP A 170 6.60 -13.71 -5.56
C ASP A 170 6.63 -15.24 -5.44
N LEU A 171 6.30 -15.77 -4.25
CA LEU A 171 6.37 -17.19 -3.91
C LEU A 171 5.32 -18.05 -4.61
N LYS A 172 4.47 -17.49 -5.44
CA LYS A 172 3.64 -18.25 -6.37
C LYS A 172 4.52 -19.08 -7.32
N HIS A 173 5.70 -18.57 -7.65
CA HIS A 173 6.67 -19.25 -8.49
C HIS A 173 7.65 -20.06 -7.64
N ASP A 174 8.07 -21.24 -8.13
CA ASP A 174 9.13 -21.99 -7.46
C ASP A 174 10.49 -21.33 -7.77
N PRO A 175 11.28 -20.95 -6.74
CA PRO A 175 12.60 -20.37 -6.95
C PRO A 175 13.56 -21.28 -7.71
N LYS A 176 13.44 -22.59 -7.54
CA LYS A 176 14.29 -23.57 -8.26
C LYS A 176 14.11 -23.45 -9.77
N ASP A 177 12.87 -23.34 -10.24
CA ASP A 177 12.58 -23.20 -11.67
C ASP A 177 13.16 -21.89 -12.26
N ILE A 178 13.36 -20.89 -11.42
CA ILE A 178 13.81 -19.55 -11.82
C ILE A 178 15.32 -19.38 -11.70
N PHE A 179 15.92 -19.83 -10.58
CA PHE A 179 17.30 -19.49 -10.25
C PHE A 179 18.31 -20.59 -10.57
N GLU A 180 17.92 -21.87 -10.58
CA GLU A 180 18.85 -22.98 -10.82
C GLU A 180 19.36 -23.00 -12.27
N GLY A 181 20.69 -23.07 -12.41
CA GLY A 181 21.37 -23.33 -13.67
C GLY A 181 21.28 -22.22 -14.74
N LYS A 182 20.88 -20.99 -14.36
CA LYS A 182 20.68 -19.89 -15.30
C LYS A 182 21.73 -18.80 -15.17
N SER A 183 22.13 -18.23 -16.30
CA SER A 183 22.99 -17.04 -16.35
C SER A 183 22.24 -15.78 -15.89
N ASN A 184 22.96 -14.73 -15.50
CA ASN A 184 22.40 -13.44 -15.11
C ASN A 184 21.49 -12.81 -16.19
N GLN A 185 21.80 -13.03 -17.47
CA GLN A 185 20.99 -12.53 -18.58
C GLN A 185 19.65 -13.26 -18.68
N GLU A 186 19.64 -14.58 -18.50
CA GLU A 186 18.43 -15.40 -18.49
C GLU A 186 17.57 -15.08 -17.27
N LEU A 187 18.20 -14.93 -16.08
CA LEU A 187 17.51 -14.51 -14.86
C LEU A 187 16.81 -13.16 -15.02
N SER A 188 17.52 -12.17 -15.58
CA SER A 188 16.93 -10.85 -15.82
C SER A 188 15.70 -10.96 -16.73
N LYS A 189 15.76 -11.72 -17.82
CA LYS A 189 14.61 -11.92 -18.72
C LYS A 189 13.44 -12.61 -18.01
N LEU A 190 13.72 -13.65 -17.22
CA LEU A 190 12.70 -14.44 -16.54
C LEU A 190 12.00 -13.66 -15.42
N LEU A 191 12.74 -12.90 -14.61
CA LEU A 191 12.22 -12.15 -13.49
C LEU A 191 11.26 -11.01 -13.92
N PHE A 192 11.56 -10.40 -15.06
CA PHE A 192 10.75 -9.30 -15.61
C PHE A 192 9.74 -9.72 -16.68
N ALA A 193 9.75 -11.01 -17.10
CA ALA A 193 8.77 -11.53 -18.05
C ALA A 193 7.38 -11.64 -17.39
N THR A 194 6.35 -11.57 -18.22
CA THR A 194 4.96 -11.84 -17.78
C THR A 194 4.70 -13.33 -17.65
N PRO A 195 4.15 -13.81 -16.54
CA PRO A 195 3.75 -13.08 -15.32
C PRO A 195 4.96 -12.57 -14.53
N VAL A 196 4.85 -11.36 -13.99
CA VAL A 196 5.93 -10.73 -13.21
C VAL A 196 6.17 -11.51 -11.93
N LYS A 197 7.43 -11.88 -11.70
CA LYS A 197 7.87 -12.71 -10.57
C LYS A 197 8.46 -11.89 -9.42
N MET A 198 8.70 -10.61 -9.64
CA MET A 198 9.19 -9.69 -8.63
C MET A 198 8.15 -8.64 -8.27
N ARG A 199 8.09 -8.31 -6.99
CA ARG A 199 7.25 -7.22 -6.46
C ARG A 199 8.15 -6.12 -5.92
N THR A 200 7.72 -4.87 -6.11
CA THR A 200 8.44 -3.71 -5.60
C THR A 200 7.69 -3.10 -4.44
N ILE A 201 8.27 -3.18 -3.26
CA ILE A 201 7.72 -2.57 -2.05
C ILE A 201 8.33 -1.18 -1.90
N LYS A 202 7.46 -0.17 -1.94
CA LYS A 202 7.86 1.24 -1.83
C LYS A 202 7.72 1.69 -0.38
N SER A 203 8.81 1.71 0.37
CA SER A 203 8.80 2.03 1.81
C SER A 203 8.18 3.41 2.13
N ASN A 204 8.26 4.34 1.20
CA ASN A 204 7.71 5.70 1.34
C ASN A 204 6.21 5.81 0.99
N ARG A 205 5.51 4.69 0.74
CA ARG A 205 4.09 4.68 0.36
C ARG A 205 3.19 3.90 1.32
N LEU A 206 3.59 3.78 2.58
CA LEU A 206 2.85 3.03 3.60
C LEU A 206 2.46 1.62 3.11
N PRO A 207 3.44 0.76 2.80
CA PRO A 207 3.13 -0.58 2.35
C PRO A 207 2.45 -1.38 3.47
N LEU A 208 1.41 -2.12 3.14
CA LEU A 208 0.84 -3.09 4.06
C LEU A 208 1.69 -4.36 4.01
N ILE A 209 2.30 -4.72 5.14
CA ILE A 209 3.09 -5.95 5.30
C ILE A 209 2.44 -6.78 6.40
N LEU A 210 2.01 -7.97 6.06
CA LEU A 210 1.36 -8.90 6.96
C LEU A 210 2.21 -10.15 7.14
N LYS A 211 2.23 -10.68 8.36
CA LYS A 211 2.83 -11.98 8.63
C LYS A 211 1.88 -13.10 8.26
N PRO A 212 2.39 -14.31 7.95
CA PRO A 212 1.56 -15.44 7.57
C PRO A 212 0.50 -15.85 8.60
N GLU A 213 0.80 -15.66 9.87
CA GLU A 213 -0.08 -16.01 10.99
C GLU A 213 -1.18 -14.97 11.27
N GLU A 214 -1.15 -13.82 10.62
CA GLU A 214 -2.16 -12.79 10.87
C GLU A 214 -3.53 -13.19 10.30
N LYS A 215 -4.58 -12.96 11.09
CA LYS A 215 -5.96 -13.37 10.80
C LYS A 215 -6.45 -12.93 9.42
N TRP A 216 -6.02 -11.76 8.97
CA TRP A 216 -6.41 -11.21 7.66
C TRP A 216 -5.87 -12.05 6.50
N VAL A 217 -4.62 -12.52 6.59
CA VAL A 217 -4.04 -13.44 5.61
C VAL A 217 -4.79 -14.75 5.59
N GLN A 218 -5.08 -15.32 6.76
CA GLN A 218 -5.75 -16.61 6.90
C GLN A 218 -7.21 -16.59 6.43
N SER A 219 -7.85 -15.41 6.40
CA SER A 219 -9.23 -15.26 5.91
C SER A 219 -9.36 -15.28 4.39
N ILE A 220 -8.26 -15.11 3.65
CA ILE A 220 -8.26 -15.06 2.18
C ILE A 220 -8.02 -16.45 1.59
N GLN A 221 -8.92 -16.88 0.74
CA GLN A 221 -8.75 -18.09 -0.07
C GLN A 221 -8.28 -17.68 -1.47
N ASP A 222 -7.02 -17.91 -1.77
CA ASP A 222 -6.36 -17.53 -3.02
C ASP A 222 -5.34 -18.61 -3.46
N GLU A 223 -4.53 -18.27 -4.47
CA GLU A 223 -3.50 -19.15 -5.00
C GLU A 223 -2.42 -19.51 -3.97
N TYR A 224 -2.14 -18.65 -3.00
CA TYR A 224 -1.14 -18.90 -1.96
C TYR A 224 -1.68 -19.84 -0.86
N SER A 225 -2.97 -19.73 -0.54
CA SER A 225 -3.60 -20.68 0.38
C SER A 225 -3.64 -22.09 -0.21
N ALA A 226 -3.75 -22.21 -1.55
CA ALA A 226 -3.70 -23.49 -2.26
C ALA A 226 -2.28 -24.10 -2.28
N ILE A 227 -1.22 -23.29 -2.36
CA ILE A 227 0.18 -23.74 -2.25
C ILE A 227 0.45 -24.28 -0.83
N GLY A 228 -0.10 -23.65 0.17
CA GLY A 228 0.04 -24.03 1.57
C GLY A 228 1.29 -23.44 2.26
N LYS A 229 1.19 -23.28 3.58
CA LYS A 229 2.21 -22.63 4.39
C LYS A 229 3.58 -23.30 4.30
N ASP A 230 3.62 -24.62 4.44
CA ASP A 230 4.88 -25.38 4.48
C ASP A 230 5.64 -25.26 3.16
N GLU A 231 4.93 -25.27 2.03
CA GLU A 231 5.55 -25.11 0.72
C GLU A 231 6.01 -23.67 0.50
N LEU A 232 5.24 -22.66 0.91
CA LEU A 232 5.67 -21.26 0.85
C LEU A 232 6.91 -21.02 1.71
N GLU A 233 7.01 -21.65 2.87
CA GLU A 233 8.21 -21.58 3.72
C GLU A 233 9.44 -22.24 3.11
N LYS A 234 9.28 -23.28 2.29
CA LYS A 234 10.40 -23.89 1.55
C LYS A 234 10.89 -23.02 0.39
N ARG A 235 9.95 -22.31 -0.27
CA ARG A 235 10.26 -21.41 -1.38
C ARG A 235 10.91 -20.10 -0.94
N ALA A 236 10.72 -19.69 0.31
CA ALA A 236 11.31 -18.49 0.89
C ALA A 236 12.73 -18.72 1.42
#